data_a51efbabca4fa18b6fe614390f34ac5d
#
_entry.id   a51efbabca4fa18b6fe614390f34ac5d
#
_cell.length_a   1.000
_cell.length_b   1.000
_cell.length_c   1.000
_cell.angle_alpha   90.00
_cell.angle_beta   90.00
_cell.angle_gamma   90.00
#
_symmetry.space_group_name_H-M   'P 1'
#
loop_
_entity.id
_entity.type
_entity.pdbx_description
1 polymer ?
#
loop_
_entity_poly.entity_id
_entity_poly.type
_entity_poly.pdbx_seq_one_letter_code
_entity_poly.pdbx_strand_id
1 'polypeptide(L)'
;TRYKDYIVRSALPYNVSLINNLQADPHYLWFTIIVTLLLMIIFYKFTNKLGTSISQLREFAMRADRNEPIEMAMQSAFPHNELGEISQHIIQIYKRLHETKEALYIEREKLITHLQISHEGLGVFTKDKKEILVNNLFTQYSNLISDSNLETTEEVFAINELKEIIHFINKNQQERSRGKGEKRMSVTINKNGRTFIVECIIFQDASFEISINDVTQEEEQVRLKRQLTQNIAHELKTPVSSIQGYLETIVSNENIPREKINVFLERCYAQSNRLSRLLRDISVLTRMDEAASMIDMERVDI
;
A
#
# COMPACT_ATOMS: atom_id res chain seq x y z
N THR A 1 -76.34 27.13 -65.29
CA THR A 1 -77.64 27.05 -64.58
C THR A 1 -78.70 27.79 -65.38
N ARG A 2 -79.83 27.10 -65.65
CA ARG A 2 -80.99 27.72 -66.35
C ARG A 2 -81.84 28.47 -65.37
N TYR A 3 -82.03 29.77 -65.67
CA TYR A 3 -82.95 30.57 -64.93
C TYR A 3 -84.00 31.21 -65.89
N LYS A 4 -85.23 30.75 -65.78
CA LYS A 4 -86.34 31.11 -66.69
C LYS A 4 -85.91 30.88 -68.16
N ASP A 5 -86.17 31.70 -69.06
CA ASP A 5 -85.89 31.55 -70.49
C ASP A 5 -84.49 32.02 -70.94
N TYR A 6 -83.53 32.16 -69.96
CA TYR A 6 -82.21 32.61 -70.30
C TYR A 6 -81.14 31.54 -69.83
N ILE A 7 -80.24 31.25 -70.77
CA ILE A 7 -79.08 30.40 -70.47
C ILE A 7 -77.95 31.31 -70.11
N VAL A 8 -77.63 31.34 -68.79
CA VAL A 8 -76.42 32.09 -68.30
C VAL A 8 -75.23 31.18 -68.43
N ARG A 9 -74.35 31.42 -69.37
CA ARG A 9 -73.01 30.78 -69.44
C ARG A 9 -72.01 31.65 -68.67
N SER A 10 -71.63 31.24 -67.57
CA SER A 10 -70.46 31.82 -66.92
C SER A 10 -69.21 31.14 -67.50
N ALA A 11 -68.49 31.85 -68.32
CA ALA A 11 -67.16 31.44 -68.75
C ALA A 11 -66.16 32.12 -67.75
N LEU A 12 -65.51 31.32 -66.95
CA LEU A 12 -64.34 31.84 -66.26
C LEU A 12 -63.29 32.12 -67.33
N PRO A 13 -62.72 33.33 -67.33
CA PRO A 13 -61.66 33.65 -68.25
C PRO A 13 -60.48 32.71 -67.89
N TYR A 14 -60.18 31.86 -68.91
CA TYR A 14 -59.01 30.97 -68.80
C TYR A 14 -57.75 31.90 -68.82
N ASN A 15 -57.17 32.08 -67.72
CA ASN A 15 -56.05 33.02 -67.59
C ASN A 15 -54.80 32.38 -68.20
N VAL A 16 -54.61 32.61 -69.46
CA VAL A 16 -53.47 32.13 -70.25
C VAL A 16 -52.12 32.66 -69.63
N SER A 17 -52.17 33.73 -68.88
CA SER A 17 -50.98 34.28 -68.19
C SER A 17 -50.50 33.38 -67.03
N LEU A 18 -51.43 32.63 -66.40
CA LEU A 18 -51.06 31.67 -65.35
C LEU A 18 -50.31 30.47 -65.91
N ILE A 19 -50.67 30.01 -67.11
CA ILE A 19 -49.98 28.89 -67.77
C ILE A 19 -48.62 29.33 -68.32
N ASN A 20 -48.52 30.56 -68.88
CA ASN A 20 -47.23 31.09 -69.33
C ASN A 20 -46.28 31.39 -68.19
N ASN A 21 -46.80 31.74 -67.01
CA ASN A 21 -45.93 31.92 -65.82
C ASN A 21 -45.53 30.55 -65.19
N LEU A 22 -46.18 29.46 -65.54
CA LEU A 22 -45.81 28.11 -65.15
C LEU A 22 -44.83 27.43 -66.15
N GLN A 23 -44.61 28.01 -67.31
CA GLN A 23 -43.45 27.64 -68.15
C GLN A 23 -42.22 28.24 -67.48
N ALA A 24 -41.60 27.41 -66.61
CA ALA A 24 -40.34 27.77 -65.99
C ALA A 24 -39.32 28.11 -67.12
N ASP A 25 -38.82 29.36 -67.13
CA ASP A 25 -37.74 29.75 -67.99
C ASP A 25 -36.65 28.66 -67.97
N PRO A 26 -36.21 28.17 -69.14
CA PRO A 26 -35.17 27.14 -69.19
C PRO A 26 -33.90 27.51 -68.38
N HIS A 27 -33.62 28.77 -68.22
CA HIS A 27 -32.53 29.28 -67.37
C HIS A 27 -32.76 28.98 -65.90
N TYR A 28 -34.04 29.08 -65.43
CA TYR A 28 -34.38 28.75 -64.03
C TYR A 28 -34.28 27.24 -63.74
N LEU A 29 -34.63 26.39 -64.70
CA LEU A 29 -34.47 24.95 -64.58
C LEU A 29 -32.97 24.56 -64.50
N TRP A 30 -32.16 25.16 -65.39
CA TRP A 30 -30.71 24.92 -65.33
C TRP A 30 -30.10 25.42 -64.04
N PHE A 31 -30.51 26.58 -63.53
CA PHE A 31 -30.03 27.10 -62.25
C PHE A 31 -30.41 26.17 -61.08
N THR A 32 -31.66 25.70 -61.00
CA THR A 32 -32.06 24.74 -59.95
C THR A 32 -31.33 23.41 -60.03
N ILE A 33 -31.07 22.90 -61.21
CA ILE A 33 -30.29 21.67 -61.43
C ILE A 33 -28.84 21.85 -60.93
N ILE A 34 -28.21 22.98 -61.28
CA ILE A 34 -26.84 23.28 -60.86
C ILE A 34 -26.75 23.43 -59.33
N VAL A 35 -27.67 24.14 -58.69
CA VAL A 35 -27.73 24.31 -57.28
C VAL A 35 -27.96 22.99 -56.53
N THR A 36 -28.90 22.15 -57.02
CA THR A 36 -29.15 20.85 -56.42
C THR A 36 -27.96 19.88 -56.57
N LEU A 37 -27.25 19.92 -57.70
CA LEU A 37 -26.08 19.11 -57.94
C LEU A 37 -24.88 19.60 -57.04
N LEU A 38 -24.73 20.89 -56.84
CA LEU A 38 -23.73 21.48 -55.96
C LEU A 38 -24.01 21.12 -54.48
N LEU A 39 -25.27 21.22 -54.04
CA LEU A 39 -25.70 20.78 -52.71
C LEU A 39 -25.48 19.27 -52.51
N MET A 40 -25.77 18.47 -53.53
CA MET A 40 -25.52 17.01 -53.46
C MET A 40 -24.03 16.68 -53.32
N ILE A 41 -23.13 17.40 -54.01
CA ILE A 41 -21.67 17.25 -53.88
C ILE A 41 -21.21 17.68 -52.48
N ILE A 42 -21.70 18.79 -51.95
CA ILE A 42 -21.38 19.26 -50.59
C ILE A 42 -21.87 18.23 -49.57
N PHE A 43 -23.08 17.76 -49.68
CA PHE A 43 -23.66 16.76 -48.77
C PHE A 43 -22.88 15.45 -48.82
N TYR A 44 -22.53 14.97 -50.03
CA TYR A 44 -21.68 13.78 -50.18
C TYR A 44 -20.33 13.91 -49.53
N LYS A 45 -19.60 15.05 -49.74
CA LYS A 45 -18.31 15.29 -49.09
C LYS A 45 -18.44 15.36 -47.56
N PHE A 46 -19.50 16.01 -47.06
CA PHE A 46 -19.79 16.12 -45.64
C PHE A 46 -20.07 14.74 -45.01
N THR A 47 -20.93 13.96 -45.63
CA THR A 47 -21.30 12.61 -45.12
C THR A 47 -20.09 11.67 -45.15
N ASN A 48 -19.29 11.73 -46.19
CA ASN A 48 -18.13 10.86 -46.33
C ASN A 48 -17.06 11.23 -45.25
N LYS A 49 -16.87 12.53 -45.01
CA LYS A 49 -15.95 13.02 -43.94
C LYS A 49 -16.40 12.64 -42.53
N LEU A 50 -17.71 12.66 -42.26
CA LEU A 50 -18.27 12.19 -40.99
C LEU A 50 -18.12 10.68 -40.84
N GLY A 51 -18.42 9.92 -41.91
CA GLY A 51 -18.35 8.47 -41.92
C GLY A 51 -16.95 7.94 -41.60
N THR A 52 -15.91 8.55 -42.20
CA THR A 52 -14.52 8.18 -41.91
C THR A 52 -14.14 8.43 -40.46
N SER A 53 -14.51 9.57 -39.89
CA SER A 53 -14.20 9.89 -38.47
C SER A 53 -14.87 8.96 -37.49
N ILE A 54 -16.15 8.63 -37.73
CA ILE A 54 -16.91 7.69 -36.89
C ILE A 54 -16.32 6.26 -37.01
N SER A 55 -15.92 5.85 -38.23
CA SER A 55 -15.30 4.54 -38.44
C SER A 55 -13.96 4.41 -37.71
N GLN A 56 -13.13 5.46 -37.72
CA GLN A 56 -11.86 5.51 -37.01
C GLN A 56 -12.07 5.47 -35.48
N LEU A 57 -13.04 6.21 -34.94
CA LEU A 57 -13.37 6.18 -33.53
C LEU A 57 -13.90 4.79 -33.09
N ARG A 58 -14.70 4.14 -33.94
CA ARG A 58 -15.15 2.78 -33.70
C ARG A 58 -13.99 1.78 -33.68
N GLU A 59 -13.07 1.90 -34.63
CA GLU A 59 -11.88 1.04 -34.67
C GLU A 59 -11.01 1.23 -33.42
N PHE A 60 -10.79 2.49 -33.01
CA PHE A 60 -10.12 2.80 -31.77
C PHE A 60 -10.82 2.15 -30.55
N ALA A 61 -12.14 2.30 -30.44
CA ALA A 61 -12.90 1.72 -29.33
C ALA A 61 -12.80 0.19 -29.31
N MET A 62 -12.83 -0.46 -30.44
CA MET A 62 -12.68 -1.93 -30.55
C MET A 62 -11.27 -2.41 -30.18
N ARG A 63 -10.23 -1.69 -30.56
CA ARG A 63 -8.84 -2.02 -30.19
C ARG A 63 -8.60 -1.76 -28.70
N ALA A 64 -9.17 -0.69 -28.16
CA ALA A 64 -9.12 -0.37 -26.73
C ALA A 64 -9.78 -1.48 -25.89
N ASP A 65 -10.92 -2.01 -26.32
CA ASP A 65 -11.62 -3.11 -25.65
C ASP A 65 -10.79 -4.41 -25.65
N ARG A 66 -9.99 -4.64 -26.69
CA ARG A 66 -9.11 -5.81 -26.82
C ARG A 66 -7.76 -5.65 -26.12
N ASN A 67 -7.51 -4.52 -25.46
CA ASN A 67 -6.19 -4.16 -24.88
C ASN A 67 -5.03 -4.21 -25.93
N GLU A 68 -5.32 -3.98 -27.20
CA GLU A 68 -4.29 -3.92 -28.25
C GLU A 68 -3.51 -2.60 -28.13
N PRO A 69 -2.18 -2.59 -28.47
CA PRO A 69 -1.38 -1.38 -28.44
C PRO A 69 -1.93 -0.36 -29.43
N ILE A 70 -2.25 0.83 -28.95
CA ILE A 70 -2.78 1.93 -29.74
C ILE A 70 -1.61 2.69 -30.34
N GLU A 71 -1.40 2.58 -31.66
CA GLU A 71 -0.33 3.28 -32.36
C GLU A 71 -0.56 4.80 -32.35
N MET A 72 0.52 5.57 -32.15
CA MET A 72 0.50 7.05 -32.20
C MET A 72 -0.01 7.61 -33.55
N ALA A 73 0.04 6.81 -34.63
CA ALA A 73 -0.47 7.17 -35.94
C ALA A 73 -1.99 7.48 -35.95
N MET A 74 -2.75 6.94 -35.00
CA MET A 74 -4.18 7.25 -34.91
C MET A 74 -4.48 8.67 -34.40
N GLN A 75 -3.57 9.32 -33.70
CA GLN A 75 -3.75 10.69 -33.19
C GLN A 75 -3.78 11.76 -34.31
N SER A 76 -3.09 11.51 -35.42
CA SER A 76 -3.00 12.45 -36.54
C SER A 76 -4.10 12.25 -37.61
N ALA A 77 -4.91 11.22 -37.47
CA ALA A 77 -5.90 10.82 -38.50
C ALA A 77 -7.25 11.55 -38.41
N PHE A 78 -7.53 12.22 -37.27
CA PHE A 78 -8.83 12.87 -37.08
C PHE A 78 -8.90 14.26 -37.73
N PRO A 79 -10.00 14.61 -38.41
CA PRO A 79 -10.17 15.92 -39.02
C PRO A 79 -10.27 17.02 -37.94
N HIS A 80 -9.80 18.25 -38.30
CA HIS A 80 -9.92 19.42 -37.44
C HIS A 80 -11.36 19.97 -37.44
N ASN A 81 -12.25 19.29 -36.73
CA ASN A 81 -13.64 19.72 -36.47
C ASN A 81 -14.03 19.25 -35.05
N GLU A 82 -15.24 19.64 -34.61
CA GLU A 82 -15.75 19.32 -33.26
C GLU A 82 -15.69 17.80 -32.96
N LEU A 83 -15.99 16.95 -33.98
CA LEU A 83 -15.93 15.50 -33.82
C LEU A 83 -14.48 15.00 -33.64
N GLY A 84 -13.53 15.62 -34.34
CA GLY A 84 -12.11 15.32 -34.19
C GLY A 84 -11.58 15.74 -32.82
N GLU A 85 -12.00 16.87 -32.32
CA GLU A 85 -11.64 17.36 -30.97
C GLU A 85 -12.16 16.41 -29.88
N ILE A 86 -13.44 16.01 -29.97
CA ILE A 86 -14.01 14.99 -29.07
C ILE A 86 -13.22 13.68 -29.13
N SER A 87 -12.88 13.23 -30.33
CA SER A 87 -12.11 12.00 -30.52
C SER A 87 -10.72 12.08 -29.88
N GLN A 88 -10.04 13.20 -30.00
CA GLN A 88 -8.75 13.45 -29.34
C GLN A 88 -8.88 13.44 -27.82
N HIS A 89 -9.91 14.06 -27.26
CA HIS A 89 -10.18 14.02 -25.83
C HIS A 89 -10.44 12.58 -25.32
N ILE A 90 -11.23 11.79 -26.05
CA ILE A 90 -11.48 10.40 -25.69
C ILE A 90 -10.17 9.59 -25.68
N ILE A 91 -9.31 9.77 -26.69
CA ILE A 91 -8.00 9.11 -26.76
C ILE A 91 -7.11 9.52 -25.58
N GLN A 92 -7.09 10.81 -25.24
CA GLN A 92 -6.30 11.31 -24.10
C GLN A 92 -6.81 10.73 -22.77
N ILE A 93 -8.14 10.67 -22.57
CA ILE A 93 -8.74 10.07 -21.37
C ILE A 93 -8.37 8.58 -21.29
N TYR A 94 -8.49 7.85 -22.39
CA TYR A 94 -8.12 6.43 -22.43
C TYR A 94 -6.64 6.23 -22.13
N LYS A 95 -5.74 7.03 -22.72
CA LYS A 95 -4.30 6.97 -22.47
C LYS A 95 -3.97 7.21 -20.99
N ARG A 96 -4.55 8.26 -20.39
CA ARG A 96 -4.40 8.53 -18.93
C ARG A 96 -4.92 7.38 -18.08
N LEU A 97 -6.06 6.81 -18.45
CA LEU A 97 -6.63 5.67 -17.72
C LEU A 97 -5.68 4.46 -17.79
N HIS A 98 -5.12 4.18 -18.97
CA HIS A 98 -4.20 3.08 -19.17
C HIS A 98 -2.89 3.28 -18.41
N GLU A 99 -2.27 4.47 -18.50
CA GLU A 99 -1.08 4.85 -17.75
C GLU A 99 -1.31 4.77 -16.23
N THR A 100 -2.48 5.23 -15.75
CA THR A 100 -2.84 5.15 -14.33
C THR A 100 -3.02 3.70 -13.88
N LYS A 101 -3.65 2.86 -14.72
CA LYS A 101 -3.83 1.44 -14.44
C LYS A 101 -2.49 0.69 -14.37
N GLU A 102 -1.57 0.97 -15.30
CA GLU A 102 -0.22 0.39 -15.29
C GLU A 102 0.58 0.85 -14.07
N ALA A 103 0.55 2.14 -13.76
CA ALA A 103 1.21 2.68 -12.56
C ALA A 103 0.68 2.02 -11.28
N LEU A 104 -0.65 1.88 -11.16
CA LEU A 104 -1.29 1.21 -10.04
C LEU A 104 -0.88 -0.27 -9.94
N TYR A 105 -0.78 -0.96 -11.08
CA TYR A 105 -0.34 -2.35 -11.13
C TYR A 105 1.11 -2.50 -10.64
N ILE A 106 2.02 -1.64 -11.12
CA ILE A 106 3.42 -1.62 -10.68
C ILE A 106 3.53 -1.31 -9.18
N GLU A 107 2.75 -0.35 -8.68
CA GLU A 107 2.75 0.01 -7.26
C GLU A 107 2.22 -1.14 -6.40
N ARG A 108 1.15 -1.81 -6.84
CA ARG A 108 0.64 -3.00 -6.18
C ARG A 108 1.68 -4.13 -6.13
N GLU A 109 2.38 -4.40 -7.23
CA GLU A 109 3.45 -5.41 -7.29
C GLU A 109 4.60 -5.08 -6.34
N LYS A 110 4.99 -3.81 -6.27
CA LYS A 110 6.00 -3.35 -5.30
C LYS A 110 5.55 -3.61 -3.86
N LEU A 111 4.31 -3.26 -3.52
CA LEU A 111 3.76 -3.49 -2.18
C LEU A 111 3.73 -4.98 -1.83
N ILE A 112 3.29 -5.85 -2.74
CA ILE A 112 3.29 -7.30 -2.54
C ILE A 112 4.71 -7.80 -2.32
N THR A 113 5.67 -7.34 -3.13
CA THR A 113 7.08 -7.73 -2.97
C THR A 113 7.64 -7.28 -1.62
N HIS A 114 7.35 -6.06 -1.18
CA HIS A 114 7.75 -5.57 0.13
C HIS A 114 7.17 -6.41 1.27
N LEU A 115 5.91 -6.79 1.18
CA LEU A 115 5.26 -7.66 2.17
C LEU A 115 5.88 -9.06 2.22
N GLN A 116 6.31 -9.59 1.05
CA GLN A 116 6.98 -10.90 0.99
C GLN A 116 8.41 -10.90 1.54
N ILE A 117 9.12 -9.75 1.42
CA ILE A 117 10.50 -9.58 1.92
C ILE A 117 10.50 -9.12 3.39
N SER A 118 9.36 -8.70 3.93
CA SER A 118 9.24 -8.31 5.34
C SER A 118 9.81 -9.39 6.26
N HIS A 119 10.44 -8.98 7.35
CA HIS A 119 10.88 -9.89 8.41
C HIS A 119 9.75 -10.28 9.37
N GLU A 120 8.56 -9.74 9.15
CA GLU A 120 7.35 -10.04 9.92
C GLU A 120 6.44 -10.97 9.14
N GLY A 121 5.79 -11.89 9.84
CA GLY A 121 4.69 -12.67 9.29
C GLY A 121 3.45 -11.81 9.18
N LEU A 122 2.97 -11.53 7.96
CA LEU A 122 1.84 -10.65 7.69
C LEU A 122 0.69 -11.40 7.03
N GLY A 123 -0.51 -11.29 7.63
CA GLY A 123 -1.75 -11.82 7.09
C GLY A 123 -2.86 -10.77 7.12
N VAL A 124 -3.42 -10.46 5.95
CA VAL A 124 -4.56 -9.56 5.79
C VAL A 124 -5.79 -10.37 5.43
N PHE A 125 -6.89 -10.13 6.12
CA PHE A 125 -8.12 -10.90 6.02
C PHE A 125 -9.34 -9.99 5.87
N THR A 126 -10.36 -10.52 5.20
CA THR A 126 -11.69 -9.86 5.15
C THR A 126 -12.35 -9.94 6.52
N LYS A 127 -13.44 -9.18 6.70
CA LYS A 127 -14.32 -9.29 7.88
C LYS A 127 -14.80 -10.72 8.15
N ASP A 128 -14.97 -11.52 7.10
CA ASP A 128 -15.43 -12.92 7.18
C ASP A 128 -14.27 -13.91 7.35
N LYS A 129 -13.07 -13.42 7.73
CA LYS A 129 -11.86 -14.20 7.96
C LYS A 129 -11.31 -14.92 6.72
N LYS A 130 -11.68 -14.48 5.51
CA LYS A 130 -11.11 -14.99 4.27
C LYS A 130 -9.81 -14.25 3.97
N GLU A 131 -8.83 -14.99 3.51
CA GLU A 131 -7.52 -14.46 3.12
C GLU A 131 -7.66 -13.44 1.98
N ILE A 132 -7.02 -12.27 2.16
CA ILE A 132 -6.78 -11.28 1.11
C ILE A 132 -5.32 -11.40 0.65
N LEU A 133 -4.39 -11.48 1.62
CA LEU A 133 -2.97 -11.57 1.37
C LEU A 133 -2.28 -12.17 2.60
N VAL A 134 -1.40 -13.13 2.38
CA VAL A 134 -0.57 -13.75 3.43
C VAL A 134 0.84 -13.95 2.88
N ASN A 135 1.86 -13.59 3.66
CA ASN A 135 3.23 -13.89 3.29
C ASN A 135 3.71 -15.23 3.87
N ASN A 136 4.81 -15.72 3.34
CA ASN A 136 5.36 -17.03 3.75
C ASN A 136 5.74 -17.10 5.24
N LEU A 137 6.22 -15.99 5.83
CA LEU A 137 6.59 -15.92 7.24
C LEU A 137 5.37 -16.05 8.16
N PHE A 138 4.22 -15.51 7.77
CA PHE A 138 2.98 -15.67 8.54
C PHE A 138 2.61 -17.13 8.68
N THR A 139 2.65 -17.89 7.59
CA THR A 139 2.36 -19.32 7.62
C THR A 139 3.39 -20.08 8.46
N GLN A 140 4.69 -19.77 8.32
CA GLN A 140 5.75 -20.39 9.10
C GLN A 140 5.59 -20.12 10.60
N TYR A 141 5.38 -18.86 11.00
CA TYR A 141 5.21 -18.52 12.41
C TYR A 141 3.92 -19.06 12.99
N SER A 142 2.82 -19.08 12.22
CA SER A 142 1.56 -19.71 12.65
C SER A 142 1.75 -21.20 12.91
N ASN A 143 2.48 -21.91 12.06
CA ASN A 143 2.83 -23.31 12.27
C ASN A 143 3.70 -23.53 13.53
N LEU A 144 4.66 -22.63 13.79
CA LEU A 144 5.49 -22.69 15.00
C LEU A 144 4.70 -22.44 16.29
N ILE A 145 3.70 -21.55 16.23
CA ILE A 145 2.83 -21.24 17.37
C ILE A 145 1.83 -22.38 17.62
N SER A 146 1.27 -22.98 16.57
CA SER A 146 0.29 -24.07 16.68
C SER A 146 0.90 -25.45 16.97
N ASP A 147 2.22 -25.63 16.79
CA ASP A 147 2.91 -26.94 16.79
C ASP A 147 2.35 -27.92 15.72
N SER A 148 1.71 -27.40 14.69
CA SER A 148 1.10 -28.19 13.62
C SER A 148 1.29 -27.51 12.27
N ASN A 149 1.36 -28.30 11.21
CA ASN A 149 1.31 -27.76 9.86
C ASN A 149 -0.15 -27.45 9.52
N LEU A 150 -0.46 -26.17 9.37
CA LEU A 150 -1.76 -25.70 8.94
C LEU A 150 -1.91 -25.94 7.44
N GLU A 151 -3.01 -26.57 7.03
CA GLU A 151 -3.31 -26.81 5.62
C GLU A 151 -3.90 -25.58 4.96
N THR A 152 -4.63 -24.79 5.74
CA THR A 152 -5.29 -23.54 5.29
C THR A 152 -4.97 -22.39 6.22
N THR A 153 -4.92 -21.18 5.68
CA THR A 153 -4.72 -19.95 6.47
C THR A 153 -5.89 -19.66 7.40
N GLU A 154 -7.08 -20.22 7.12
CA GLU A 154 -8.25 -20.09 7.98
C GLU A 154 -8.12 -20.86 9.31
N GLU A 155 -7.31 -21.90 9.35
CA GLU A 155 -7.02 -22.67 10.58
C GLU A 155 -6.28 -21.86 11.64
N VAL A 156 -5.61 -20.77 11.25
CA VAL A 156 -4.99 -19.81 12.19
C VAL A 156 -5.99 -19.32 13.23
N PHE A 157 -7.25 -19.16 12.85
CA PHE A 157 -8.31 -18.73 13.77
C PHE A 157 -8.77 -19.80 14.76
N ALA A 158 -8.27 -21.03 14.65
CA ALA A 158 -8.51 -22.11 15.61
C ALA A 158 -7.36 -22.29 16.62
N ILE A 159 -6.23 -21.59 16.46
CA ILE A 159 -5.06 -21.67 17.33
C ILE A 159 -5.41 -21.15 18.73
N ASN A 160 -5.13 -21.95 19.75
CA ASN A 160 -5.44 -21.64 21.15
C ASN A 160 -4.68 -20.40 21.66
N GLU A 161 -3.45 -20.24 21.27
CA GLU A 161 -2.56 -19.15 21.65
C GLU A 161 -3.04 -17.80 21.08
N LEU A 162 -3.83 -17.82 20.01
CA LEU A 162 -4.39 -16.62 19.37
C LEU A 162 -5.81 -16.27 19.85
N LYS A 163 -6.35 -16.96 20.86
CA LYS A 163 -7.72 -16.74 21.35
C LYS A 163 -8.01 -15.30 21.72
N GLU A 164 -7.06 -14.59 22.32
CA GLU A 164 -7.23 -13.18 22.70
C GLU A 164 -7.40 -12.30 21.46
N ILE A 165 -6.56 -12.49 20.43
CA ILE A 165 -6.65 -11.79 19.15
C ILE A 165 -7.98 -12.10 18.46
N ILE A 166 -8.39 -13.36 18.46
CA ILE A 166 -9.64 -13.79 17.84
C ILE A 166 -10.86 -13.20 18.58
N HIS A 167 -10.80 -13.17 19.91
CA HIS A 167 -11.83 -12.52 20.74
C HIS A 167 -11.92 -11.02 20.43
N PHE A 168 -10.77 -10.35 20.33
CA PHE A 168 -10.68 -8.94 19.95
C PHE A 168 -11.31 -8.67 18.57
N ILE A 169 -11.00 -9.48 17.55
CA ILE A 169 -11.59 -9.36 16.22
C ILE A 169 -13.11 -9.50 16.28
N ASN A 170 -13.60 -10.56 16.93
CA ASN A 170 -15.04 -10.85 17.02
C ASN A 170 -15.80 -9.75 17.79
N LYS A 171 -15.23 -9.24 18.88
CA LYS A 171 -15.81 -8.15 19.69
C LYS A 171 -15.91 -6.87 18.86
N ASN A 172 -14.86 -6.48 18.18
CA ASN A 172 -14.84 -5.25 17.37
C ASN A 172 -15.73 -5.32 16.14
N GLN A 173 -15.95 -6.50 15.57
CA GLN A 173 -16.94 -6.71 14.51
C GLN A 173 -18.37 -6.43 14.98
N GLN A 174 -18.70 -6.76 16.22
CA GLN A 174 -20.02 -6.51 16.83
C GLN A 174 -20.19 -5.05 17.31
N GLU A 175 -19.14 -4.43 17.86
CA GLU A 175 -19.19 -3.08 18.43
C GLU A 175 -19.13 -1.96 17.38
N ARG A 176 -18.69 -2.22 16.16
CA ARG A 176 -18.62 -1.24 15.07
C ARG A 176 -19.97 -0.64 14.69
N SER A 177 -21.06 -1.34 14.92
CA SER A 177 -22.42 -0.80 14.84
C SER A 177 -22.67 0.37 15.81
N ARG A 178 -21.77 0.62 16.78
CA ARG A 178 -21.86 1.63 17.84
C ARG A 178 -20.77 2.70 17.81
N GLY A 179 -19.83 2.67 16.82
CA GLY A 179 -18.81 3.71 16.65
C GLY A 179 -17.69 3.75 17.71
N LYS A 180 -17.58 2.75 18.57
CA LYS A 180 -16.58 2.62 19.65
C LYS A 180 -15.91 1.26 19.55
N GLY A 181 -14.68 1.19 19.05
CA GLY A 181 -13.86 -0.01 19.05
C GLY A 181 -12.38 0.34 19.09
N GLU A 182 -11.61 -0.41 19.86
CA GLU A 182 -10.16 -0.37 19.78
C GLU A 182 -9.73 -0.91 18.42
N LYS A 183 -8.81 -0.20 17.76
CA LYS A 183 -8.36 -0.55 16.39
C LYS A 183 -7.13 -1.44 16.37
N ARG A 184 -6.45 -1.61 17.49
CA ARG A 184 -5.17 -2.32 17.60
C ARG A 184 -5.10 -3.10 18.89
N MET A 185 -4.59 -4.32 18.83
CA MET A 185 -4.30 -5.19 19.98
C MET A 185 -2.97 -5.91 19.73
N SER A 186 -2.18 -6.07 20.77
CA SER A 186 -0.92 -6.80 20.74
C SER A 186 -0.87 -7.83 21.86
N VAL A 187 -0.39 -9.03 21.57
CA VAL A 187 -0.24 -10.14 22.52
C VAL A 187 1.15 -10.74 22.34
N THR A 188 1.81 -11.06 23.46
CA THR A 188 3.09 -11.78 23.45
C THR A 188 2.85 -13.25 23.70
N ILE A 189 3.37 -14.09 22.83
CA ILE A 189 3.25 -15.55 22.90
C ILE A 189 4.65 -16.16 23.08
N ASN A 190 4.83 -16.93 24.16
CA ASN A 190 6.04 -17.69 24.40
C ASN A 190 5.79 -19.17 24.07
N LYS A 191 6.48 -19.69 23.07
CA LYS A 191 6.30 -21.06 22.61
C LYS A 191 7.63 -21.69 22.20
N ASN A 192 7.93 -22.87 22.74
CA ASN A 192 9.13 -23.65 22.38
C ASN A 192 10.46 -22.87 22.48
N GLY A 193 10.58 -21.98 23.49
CA GLY A 193 11.77 -21.15 23.68
C GLY A 193 11.86 -19.96 22.73
N ARG A 194 10.81 -19.68 21.95
CA ARG A 194 10.68 -18.49 21.12
C ARG A 194 9.65 -17.53 21.69
N THR A 195 9.86 -16.26 21.44
CA THR A 195 8.95 -15.17 21.83
C THR A 195 8.40 -14.52 20.58
N PHE A 196 7.09 -14.59 20.39
CA PHE A 196 6.39 -13.94 19.28
C PHE A 196 5.56 -12.78 19.80
N ILE A 197 5.60 -11.64 19.12
CA ILE A 197 4.64 -10.56 19.29
C ILE A 197 3.64 -10.68 18.16
N VAL A 198 2.37 -10.90 18.53
CA VAL A 198 1.26 -10.95 17.58
C VAL A 198 0.43 -9.70 17.74
N GLU A 199 0.29 -8.96 16.68
CA GLU A 199 -0.48 -7.73 16.64
C GLU A 199 -1.63 -7.83 15.66
N CYS A 200 -2.78 -7.28 16.03
CA CYS A 200 -3.95 -7.19 15.16
C CYS A 200 -4.39 -5.75 14.99
N ILE A 201 -4.58 -5.33 13.74
CA ILE A 201 -5.06 -4.01 13.36
C ILE A 201 -6.35 -4.18 12.56
N ILE A 202 -7.41 -3.46 12.94
CA ILE A 202 -8.71 -3.49 12.23
C ILE A 202 -8.87 -2.23 11.40
N PHE A 203 -9.08 -2.38 10.08
CA PHE A 203 -9.23 -1.29 9.11
C PHE A 203 -10.67 -0.75 9.08
N GLN A 204 -10.87 0.37 8.36
CA GLN A 204 -12.17 1.05 8.27
C GLN A 204 -13.28 0.21 7.61
N ASP A 205 -12.95 -0.65 6.67
CA ASP A 205 -13.85 -1.56 5.94
C ASP A 205 -14.16 -2.86 6.69
N ALA A 206 -13.71 -3.00 7.96
CA ALA A 206 -13.78 -4.19 8.79
C ALA A 206 -12.87 -5.35 8.37
N SER A 207 -12.04 -5.17 7.35
CA SER A 207 -10.89 -6.05 7.14
C SER A 207 -9.89 -5.86 8.29
N PHE A 208 -9.01 -6.83 8.50
CA PHE A 208 -8.01 -6.75 9.56
C PHE A 208 -6.70 -7.38 9.12
N GLU A 209 -5.64 -6.90 9.73
CA GLU A 209 -4.29 -7.41 9.59
C GLU A 209 -3.85 -8.09 10.88
N ILE A 210 -3.20 -9.22 10.74
CA ILE A 210 -2.48 -9.89 11.84
C ILE A 210 -1.00 -9.91 11.44
N SER A 211 -0.15 -9.30 12.27
CA SER A 211 1.30 -9.41 12.14
C SER A 211 1.87 -10.30 13.25
N ILE A 212 2.86 -11.13 12.90
CA ILE A 212 3.57 -12.00 13.83
C ILE A 212 5.06 -11.70 13.69
N ASN A 213 5.68 -11.23 14.77
CA ASN A 213 7.10 -10.93 14.81
C ASN A 213 7.81 -11.86 15.81
N ASP A 214 8.86 -12.54 15.37
CA ASP A 214 9.74 -13.34 16.23
C ASP A 214 10.78 -12.40 16.84
N VAL A 215 10.60 -12.07 18.10
CA VAL A 215 11.47 -11.18 18.89
C VAL A 215 12.41 -11.95 19.85
N THR A 216 12.62 -13.23 19.57
CA THR A 216 13.39 -14.12 20.43
C THR A 216 14.82 -13.59 20.63
N GLN A 217 15.48 -13.17 19.56
CA GLN A 217 16.86 -12.67 19.63
C GLN A 217 16.94 -11.33 20.36
N GLU A 218 16.03 -10.43 20.09
CA GLU A 218 15.95 -9.11 20.75
C GLU A 218 15.70 -9.27 22.25
N GLU A 219 14.75 -10.10 22.63
CA GLU A 219 14.45 -10.39 24.04
C GLU A 219 15.62 -11.05 24.75
N GLU A 220 16.30 -11.98 24.09
CA GLU A 220 17.48 -12.63 24.64
C GLU A 220 18.64 -11.64 24.83
N GLN A 221 18.90 -10.77 23.86
CA GLN A 221 19.89 -9.71 23.99
C GLN A 221 19.57 -8.76 25.16
N VAL A 222 18.32 -8.32 25.29
CA VAL A 222 17.88 -7.50 26.41
C VAL A 222 18.07 -8.22 27.75
N ARG A 223 17.73 -9.49 27.81
CA ARG A 223 17.93 -10.34 29.00
C ARG A 223 19.40 -10.46 29.38
N LEU A 224 20.26 -10.78 28.42
CA LEU A 224 21.70 -10.89 28.61
C LEU A 224 22.31 -9.57 29.08
N LYS A 225 21.93 -8.45 28.46
CA LYS A 225 22.39 -7.11 28.86
C LYS A 225 21.96 -6.76 30.28
N ARG A 226 20.74 -7.10 30.68
CA ARG A 226 20.23 -6.90 32.06
C ARG A 226 21.02 -7.75 33.06
N GLN A 227 21.25 -9.04 32.72
CA GLN A 227 22.02 -9.96 33.56
C GLN A 227 23.47 -9.51 33.72
N LEU A 228 24.10 -9.06 32.63
CA LEU A 228 25.45 -8.50 32.66
C LEU A 228 25.52 -7.28 33.61
N THR A 229 24.57 -6.35 33.47
CA THR A 229 24.48 -5.16 34.31
C THR A 229 24.34 -5.50 35.81
N GLN A 230 23.50 -6.49 36.12
CA GLN A 230 23.32 -6.98 37.50
C GLN A 230 24.57 -7.63 38.04
N ASN A 231 25.25 -8.46 37.24
CA ASN A 231 26.52 -9.09 37.65
C ASN A 231 27.62 -8.04 37.91
N ILE A 232 27.74 -7.06 37.03
CA ILE A 232 28.67 -5.92 37.22
C ILE A 232 28.37 -5.19 38.54
N ALA A 233 27.08 -4.86 38.79
CA ALA A 233 26.72 -4.17 40.04
C ALA A 233 27.08 -4.99 41.27
N HIS A 234 26.90 -6.32 41.26
CA HIS A 234 27.27 -7.22 42.32
C HIS A 234 28.81 -7.27 42.54
N GLU A 235 29.56 -7.43 41.43
CA GLU A 235 31.03 -7.50 41.46
C GLU A 235 31.67 -6.19 41.90
N LEU A 236 31.04 -5.03 41.66
CA LEU A 236 31.49 -3.71 42.15
C LEU A 236 31.12 -3.49 43.63
N LYS A 237 29.93 -3.94 44.07
CA LYS A 237 29.46 -3.73 45.44
C LYS A 237 30.35 -4.41 46.47
N THR A 238 30.84 -5.63 46.19
CA THR A 238 31.64 -6.43 47.13
C THR A 238 32.93 -5.74 47.53
N PRO A 239 33.83 -5.31 46.61
CA PRO A 239 35.06 -4.59 46.97
C PRO A 239 34.78 -3.26 47.63
N VAL A 240 33.73 -2.50 47.18
CA VAL A 240 33.35 -1.24 47.79
C VAL A 240 32.95 -1.42 49.25
N SER A 241 32.04 -2.38 49.52
CA SER A 241 31.62 -2.68 50.90
C SER A 241 32.76 -3.14 51.79
N SER A 242 33.73 -3.91 51.25
CA SER A 242 34.93 -4.33 51.99
C SER A 242 35.80 -3.12 52.35
N ILE A 243 36.04 -2.22 51.40
CA ILE A 243 36.83 -0.99 51.64
C ILE A 243 36.13 -0.16 52.73
N GLN A 244 34.81 0.07 52.59
CA GLN A 244 34.03 0.81 53.59
C GLN A 244 34.15 0.19 54.98
N GLY A 245 33.97 -1.13 55.13
CA GLY A 245 34.05 -1.82 56.42
C GLY A 245 35.43 -1.72 57.06
N TYR A 246 36.54 -1.80 56.31
CA TYR A 246 37.87 -1.59 56.84
C TYR A 246 38.10 -0.15 57.27
N LEU A 247 37.65 0.83 56.47
CA LEU A 247 37.75 2.25 56.81
C LEU A 247 36.90 2.60 58.03
N GLU A 248 35.66 2.13 58.10
CA GLU A 248 34.78 2.30 59.27
C GLU A 248 35.41 1.74 60.54
N THR A 249 36.03 0.55 60.45
CA THR A 249 36.74 -0.05 61.58
C THR A 249 37.89 0.81 62.06
N ILE A 250 38.66 1.40 61.13
CA ILE A 250 39.81 2.31 61.48
C ILE A 250 39.29 3.61 62.14
N VAL A 251 38.22 4.19 61.56
CA VAL A 251 37.68 5.50 62.02
C VAL A 251 36.94 5.38 63.36
N SER A 252 36.23 4.26 63.59
CA SER A 252 35.38 4.08 64.78
C SER A 252 36.13 3.60 66.00
N ASN A 253 37.44 3.23 65.92
CA ASN A 253 38.22 2.72 67.04
C ASN A 253 39.49 3.56 67.26
N GLU A 254 39.46 4.37 68.26
CA GLU A 254 40.61 5.24 68.64
C GLU A 254 41.87 4.48 69.09
N ASN A 255 41.73 3.21 69.56
CA ASN A 255 42.82 2.44 70.14
C ASN A 255 43.27 1.25 69.28
N ILE A 256 43.15 1.32 67.95
CA ILE A 256 43.66 0.25 67.06
C ILE A 256 45.17 0.25 67.01
N PRO A 257 45.87 -0.89 67.20
CA PRO A 257 47.30 -1.01 67.02
C PRO A 257 47.70 -0.62 65.59
N ARG A 258 48.79 0.14 65.45
CA ARG A 258 49.28 0.65 64.17
C ARG A 258 49.50 -0.46 63.10
N GLU A 259 49.92 -1.63 63.59
CA GLU A 259 50.10 -2.80 62.73
C GLU A 259 48.78 -3.27 62.09
N LYS A 260 47.66 -3.25 62.84
CA LYS A 260 46.34 -3.56 62.30
C LYS A 260 45.84 -2.52 61.36
N ILE A 261 46.11 -1.23 61.58
CA ILE A 261 45.76 -0.16 60.64
C ILE A 261 46.44 -0.41 59.30
N ASN A 262 47.73 -0.74 59.31
CA ASN A 262 48.50 -1.03 58.10
C ASN A 262 47.87 -2.23 57.31
N VAL A 263 47.52 -3.30 58.02
CA VAL A 263 46.84 -4.46 57.38
C VAL A 263 45.54 -4.04 56.78
N PHE A 264 44.70 -3.24 57.40
CA PHE A 264 43.43 -2.76 56.82
C PHE A 264 43.65 -1.86 55.62
N LEU A 265 44.62 -0.96 55.63
CA LEU A 265 45.00 -0.14 54.49
C LEU A 265 45.53 -0.96 53.31
N GLU A 266 46.37 -1.97 53.56
CA GLU A 266 46.82 -2.90 52.52
C GLU A 266 45.61 -3.67 51.85
N ARG A 267 44.64 -4.09 52.66
CA ARG A 267 43.41 -4.75 52.14
C ARG A 267 42.56 -3.75 51.34
N CYS A 268 42.43 -2.50 51.80
CA CYS A 268 41.72 -1.45 51.01
C CYS A 268 42.43 -1.22 49.69
N TYR A 269 43.75 -1.13 49.66
CA TYR A 269 44.54 -0.96 48.44
C TYR A 269 44.37 -2.13 47.48
N ALA A 270 44.40 -3.39 48.01
CA ALA A 270 44.16 -4.57 47.20
C ALA A 270 42.73 -4.58 46.55
N GLN A 271 41.68 -4.21 47.31
CA GLN A 271 40.34 -4.10 46.79
C GLN A 271 40.17 -2.97 45.76
N SER A 272 40.84 -1.82 45.99
CA SER A 272 40.88 -0.70 45.04
C SER A 272 41.51 -1.10 43.69
N ASN A 273 42.64 -1.85 43.75
CA ASN A 273 43.29 -2.36 42.54
C ASN A 273 42.39 -3.37 41.80
N ARG A 274 41.67 -4.23 42.54
CA ARG A 274 40.69 -5.15 41.94
C ARG A 274 39.57 -4.36 41.23
N LEU A 275 39.03 -3.33 41.87
CA LEU A 275 38.01 -2.47 41.33
C LEU A 275 38.47 -1.80 40.02
N SER A 276 39.72 -1.28 40.02
CA SER A 276 40.31 -0.65 38.84
C SER A 276 40.48 -1.62 37.65
N ARG A 277 40.78 -2.90 37.91
CA ARG A 277 40.82 -3.92 36.86
C ARG A 277 39.42 -4.19 36.30
N LEU A 278 38.44 -4.41 37.20
CA LEU A 278 37.04 -4.64 36.76
C LEU A 278 36.51 -3.49 35.90
N LEU A 279 36.77 -2.23 36.30
CA LEU A 279 36.35 -1.06 35.49
C LEU A 279 37.04 -1.03 34.12
N ARG A 280 38.32 -1.45 34.04
CA ARG A 280 39.01 -1.54 32.75
C ARG A 280 38.41 -2.62 31.87
N ASP A 281 38.11 -3.79 32.44
CA ASP A 281 37.52 -4.90 31.71
C ASP A 281 36.13 -4.54 31.19
N ILE A 282 35.32 -3.85 31.98
CA ILE A 282 34.01 -3.31 31.57
C ILE A 282 34.16 -2.31 30.42
N SER A 283 35.14 -1.38 30.53
CA SER A 283 35.37 -0.40 29.47
C SER A 283 35.80 -1.01 28.15
N VAL A 284 36.54 -2.12 28.17
CA VAL A 284 36.91 -2.88 26.96
C VAL A 284 35.67 -3.54 26.35
N LEU A 285 34.84 -4.19 27.19
CA LEU A 285 33.58 -4.82 26.70
C LEU A 285 32.66 -3.80 26.08
N THR A 286 32.45 -2.63 26.70
CA THR A 286 31.59 -1.57 26.14
C THR A 286 32.12 -1.06 24.80
N ARG A 287 33.44 -0.88 24.66
CA ARG A 287 34.02 -0.47 23.36
C ARG A 287 33.90 -1.55 22.29
N MET A 288 33.98 -2.82 22.67
CA MET A 288 33.80 -3.92 21.72
C MET A 288 32.34 -3.99 21.20
N ASP A 289 31.35 -3.74 22.07
CA ASP A 289 29.94 -3.65 21.67
C ASP A 289 29.69 -2.48 20.71
N GLU A 290 30.27 -1.31 20.98
CA GLU A 290 30.19 -0.15 20.09
C GLU A 290 30.94 -0.36 18.78
N ALA A 291 32.11 -1.01 18.79
CA ALA A 291 32.90 -1.31 17.61
C ALA A 291 32.26 -2.38 16.73
N ALA A 292 31.55 -3.35 17.31
CA ALA A 292 30.86 -4.38 16.55
C ALA A 292 29.79 -3.82 15.59
N SER A 293 29.21 -2.66 15.92
CA SER A 293 28.26 -1.95 15.04
C SER A 293 28.92 -1.13 13.91
N MET A 294 30.26 -0.97 13.95
CA MET A 294 31.05 -0.17 13.00
C MET A 294 32.04 -1.00 12.15
N ILE A 295 32.14 -2.31 12.39
CA ILE A 295 33.08 -3.15 11.64
C ILE A 295 32.40 -3.61 10.36
N ASP A 296 32.80 -3.05 9.22
CA ASP A 296 32.54 -3.62 7.89
C ASP A 296 33.29 -4.94 7.75
N MET A 297 32.57 -6.03 7.63
CA MET A 297 33.13 -7.36 7.43
C MET A 297 33.60 -7.51 5.99
N GLU A 298 34.88 -7.34 5.70
CA GLU A 298 35.46 -7.72 4.42
C GLU A 298 35.72 -9.25 4.39
N ARG A 299 35.29 -9.86 3.29
CA ARG A 299 35.67 -11.25 2.99
C ARG A 299 37.16 -11.27 2.62
N VAL A 300 37.98 -11.86 3.48
CA VAL A 300 39.39 -12.17 3.18
C VAL A 300 39.43 -13.63 2.71
N ASP A 301 39.81 -13.87 1.45
CA ASP A 301 40.15 -15.19 0.99
C ASP A 301 41.47 -15.62 1.61
N ILE A 302 41.46 -16.75 2.36
CA ILE A 302 42.62 -17.37 2.97
C ILE A 302 43.08 -18.52 2.08
#